data_166cfc5ac890424e6e7b420d0f04936f
#
_entry.id   166cfc5ac890424e6e7b420d0f04936f
#
_cell.length_a   1.000
_cell.length_b   1.000
_cell.length_c   1.000
_cell.angle_alpha   90.00
_cell.angle_beta   90.00
_cell.angle_gamma   90.00
#
_symmetry.space_group_name_H-M   'P 1'
#
loop_
_entity.id
_entity.type
_entity.pdbx_description
1 polymer ?
#
loop_
_entity_poly.entity_id
_entity_poly.type
_entity_poly.pdbx_seq_one_letter_code
_entity_poly.pdbx_strand_id
1 'polypeptide(L)'
;MMLALATVAANAKDVLDAPTWTDNLTTTAEAKDLTRAAAMAVDNEGNSIVTGSFTKDLEFAASYLEPVANSAFIAKYDKAGAKKWAAGLAGAATVTTVATDADGNVYAAGVFADQVAIKDASGETKATITGMADKVDKVSGFIVKYDKQGAYVASKTILAESDAEIAALDMIGVLSPSFTAKKLVVDGNKLYLSASYKGNVALDGVTLQGKYACSEGWLYNDETTMCVLSFDAADLANASIVSVLGATEQLTNEATYNTEDVNFAINDGKIYVAYVASGKDMTLTAAGKDTKIETAYEASATEHAYVLAAIDGDQVTTQVYHSVATDNSNTLNTIDEMAYQKGKLYLAGSFNQALPFDNTISYLGGCDAYVACLDAASLNKNWAVASAFDEGDAKHKAEIISGMLVDEDEVTLVGWVENTSDRTIEAPLGYQINTKTPAIQKGEQVLITSVAENGNYALYQTDNVNGSDEDKTTEGTYSYIFYSNAESSGISKVLADDNTIDWDGNEVTLAKSADITVYTAAGAVVKSAKNVKSLSLADAAHGIYLVKVGKQALKIVK
;
A
#
# COMPACT_ATOMS: atom_id res chain seq x y z
N MET A 1 35.41 39.72 14.31
CA MET A 1 35.58 38.24 14.38
C MET A 1 34.25 37.61 13.91
N MET A 2 34.12 37.44 12.59
CA MET A 2 32.94 36.83 11.97
C MET A 2 33.05 35.32 12.13
N LEU A 3 32.06 34.73 12.82
CA LEU A 3 31.90 33.30 12.90
C LEU A 3 31.22 32.85 11.60
N ALA A 4 31.97 32.20 10.73
CA ALA A 4 31.39 31.53 9.55
C ALA A 4 30.64 30.31 10.05
N LEU A 5 29.30 30.33 9.97
CA LEU A 5 28.50 29.12 10.01
C LEU A 5 28.81 28.33 8.73
N ALA A 6 29.58 27.27 8.89
CA ALA A 6 29.64 26.24 7.86
C ALA A 6 28.28 25.51 7.86
N THR A 7 27.46 25.83 6.89
CA THR A 7 26.32 24.95 6.53
C THR A 7 26.94 23.66 6.02
N VAL A 8 26.92 22.63 6.84
CA VAL A 8 27.08 21.26 6.35
C VAL A 8 25.83 21.02 5.49
N ALA A 9 26.01 21.12 4.18
CA ALA A 9 25.08 20.52 3.25
C ALA A 9 25.13 19.02 3.56
N ALA A 10 24.14 18.50 4.29
CA ALA A 10 23.86 17.10 4.31
C ALA A 10 23.63 16.73 2.83
N ASN A 11 24.50 15.90 2.27
CA ASN A 11 24.25 15.31 0.97
C ASN A 11 22.93 14.57 1.13
N ALA A 12 21.88 15.09 0.48
CA ALA A 12 20.65 14.36 0.32
C ALA A 12 21.06 13.05 -0.35
N LYS A 13 20.93 11.94 0.37
CA LYS A 13 21.08 10.61 -0.21
C LYS A 13 19.99 10.57 -1.28
N ASP A 14 20.34 10.23 -2.50
CA ASP A 14 19.36 10.12 -3.57
C ASP A 14 18.25 9.18 -3.05
N VAL A 15 17.03 9.67 -3.06
CA VAL A 15 15.85 8.91 -2.56
C VAL A 15 15.73 7.59 -3.32
N LEU A 16 16.23 7.61 -4.54
CA LEU A 16 16.21 6.47 -5.46
C LEU A 16 17.60 6.31 -6.05
N ASP A 17 18.16 5.12 -5.89
CA ASP A 17 19.33 4.71 -6.67
C ASP A 17 18.97 4.70 -8.17
N ALA A 18 19.96 4.92 -9.04
CA ALA A 18 19.74 4.85 -10.48
C ALA A 18 19.11 3.49 -10.85
N PRO A 19 18.12 3.48 -11.77
CA PRO A 19 17.42 2.26 -12.14
C PRO A 19 18.39 1.22 -12.67
N THR A 20 18.29 -0.01 -12.19
CA THR A 20 19.11 -1.11 -12.70
C THR A 20 18.62 -1.61 -14.05
N TRP A 21 17.35 -1.41 -14.35
CA TRP A 21 16.74 -1.67 -15.64
C TRP A 21 15.44 -0.86 -15.80
N THR A 22 15.05 -0.67 -17.05
CA THR A 22 13.83 0.03 -17.43
C THR A 22 13.12 -0.76 -18.52
N ASP A 23 11.81 -0.76 -18.50
CA ASP A 23 10.99 -1.27 -19.62
C ASP A 23 9.83 -0.31 -19.91
N ASN A 24 9.52 -0.18 -21.18
CA ASN A 24 8.35 0.54 -21.66
C ASN A 24 7.28 -0.50 -22.01
N LEU A 25 6.20 -0.54 -21.26
CA LEU A 25 5.01 -1.26 -21.65
C LEU A 25 4.28 -0.47 -22.75
N THR A 26 4.91 -0.34 -23.92
CA THR A 26 4.28 0.30 -25.05
C THR A 26 3.47 -0.74 -25.83
N THR A 27 2.22 -0.46 -26.02
CA THR A 27 1.45 -1.08 -27.10
C THR A 27 1.91 -0.46 -28.44
N THR A 28 1.97 -1.23 -29.49
CA THR A 28 2.45 -0.80 -30.82
C THR A 28 1.50 0.17 -31.55
N ALA A 29 0.46 0.67 -30.90
CA ALA A 29 -0.59 1.47 -31.50
C ALA A 29 -0.64 2.89 -30.89
N GLU A 30 -1.16 3.81 -31.68
CA GLU A 30 -1.25 5.25 -31.46
C GLU A 30 -1.58 5.68 -30.01
N ALA A 31 -0.97 6.75 -29.55
CA ALA A 31 -0.85 7.31 -28.20
C ALA A 31 -2.10 7.50 -27.33
N LYS A 32 -3.27 7.12 -27.77
CA LYS A 32 -4.51 7.13 -26.99
C LYS A 32 -4.76 5.86 -26.18
N ASP A 33 -3.90 4.88 -26.32
CA ASP A 33 -4.11 3.53 -25.81
C ASP A 33 -3.25 3.32 -24.57
N LEU A 34 -3.84 3.64 -23.45
CA LEU A 34 -3.17 3.71 -22.15
C LEU A 34 -2.91 2.32 -21.56
N THR A 35 -1.64 1.96 -21.44
CA THR A 35 -1.22 0.97 -20.45
C THR A 35 -0.82 1.71 -19.18
N ARG A 36 -1.50 1.48 -18.08
CA ARG A 36 -1.32 2.22 -16.82
C ARG A 36 -0.99 1.28 -15.70
N ALA A 37 0.19 1.41 -15.09
CA ALA A 37 0.53 0.66 -13.87
C ALA A 37 -0.32 1.15 -12.68
N ALA A 38 -0.79 0.21 -11.87
CA ALA A 38 -1.63 0.49 -10.72
C ALA A 38 -0.99 0.06 -9.40
N ALA A 39 -0.38 -1.14 -9.35
CA ALA A 39 0.24 -1.66 -8.15
C ALA A 39 1.47 -2.52 -8.50
N MET A 40 2.36 -2.68 -7.52
CA MET A 40 3.57 -3.46 -7.64
C MET A 40 3.83 -4.29 -6.39
N ALA A 41 4.39 -5.50 -6.58
CA ALA A 41 4.98 -6.30 -5.52
C ALA A 41 6.31 -6.90 -5.99
N VAL A 42 7.12 -7.39 -5.07
CA VAL A 42 8.35 -8.10 -5.38
C VAL A 42 8.37 -9.42 -4.61
N ASP A 43 8.73 -10.50 -5.30
CA ASP A 43 8.82 -11.81 -4.67
C ASP A 43 10.19 -12.02 -3.98
N ASN A 44 10.33 -13.14 -3.26
CA ASN A 44 11.55 -13.47 -2.51
C ASN A 44 12.80 -13.71 -3.39
N GLU A 45 12.61 -13.90 -4.70
CA GLU A 45 13.69 -14.04 -5.67
C GLU A 45 14.13 -12.69 -6.26
N GLY A 46 13.44 -11.60 -5.88
CA GLY A 46 13.66 -10.25 -6.39
C GLY A 46 12.98 -9.99 -7.74
N ASN A 47 12.03 -10.83 -8.15
CA ASN A 47 11.26 -10.59 -9.36
C ASN A 47 10.16 -9.57 -9.09
N SER A 48 9.93 -8.66 -10.02
CA SER A 48 8.90 -7.62 -9.91
C SER A 48 7.59 -8.08 -10.56
N ILE A 49 6.50 -7.93 -9.83
CA ILE A 49 5.14 -8.13 -10.32
C ILE A 49 4.50 -6.75 -10.45
N VAL A 50 4.05 -6.41 -11.66
CA VAL A 50 3.41 -5.13 -11.98
C VAL A 50 2.01 -5.40 -12.48
N THR A 51 1.05 -4.62 -12.01
CA THR A 51 -0.33 -4.68 -12.46
C THR A 51 -0.75 -3.36 -13.06
N GLY A 52 -1.75 -3.40 -13.92
CA GLY A 52 -2.27 -2.18 -14.52
C GLY A 52 -3.46 -2.44 -15.42
N SER A 53 -3.83 -1.42 -16.19
CA SER A 53 -4.89 -1.49 -17.19
C SER A 53 -4.31 -1.36 -18.60
N PHE A 54 -4.98 -1.95 -19.59
CA PHE A 54 -4.62 -1.83 -21.00
C PHE A 54 -5.88 -1.82 -21.87
N THR A 55 -5.79 -1.12 -23.00
CA THR A 55 -6.91 -0.95 -23.95
C THR A 55 -6.59 -1.45 -25.36
N LYS A 56 -5.35 -1.88 -25.61
CA LYS A 56 -4.87 -2.52 -26.83
C LYS A 56 -4.12 -3.80 -26.52
N ASP A 57 -3.88 -4.60 -27.55
CA ASP A 57 -3.15 -5.86 -27.44
C ASP A 57 -1.80 -5.67 -26.74
N LEU A 58 -1.53 -6.49 -25.73
CA LEU A 58 -0.31 -6.48 -24.96
C LEU A 58 0.52 -7.72 -25.27
N GLU A 59 1.69 -7.50 -25.89
CA GLU A 59 2.70 -8.54 -26.08
C GLU A 59 3.72 -8.49 -24.96
N PHE A 60 3.83 -9.60 -24.22
CA PHE A 60 4.73 -9.66 -23.07
C PHE A 60 5.39 -11.03 -22.96
N ALA A 61 6.68 -11.12 -23.28
CA ALA A 61 7.40 -12.40 -23.42
C ALA A 61 6.70 -13.34 -24.41
N ALA A 62 6.25 -14.51 -23.93
CA ALA A 62 5.45 -15.45 -24.73
C ALA A 62 3.94 -15.24 -24.56
N SER A 63 3.51 -14.29 -23.73
CA SER A 63 2.10 -14.02 -23.47
C SER A 63 1.56 -12.98 -24.44
N TYR A 64 0.36 -13.24 -24.96
CA TYR A 64 -0.37 -12.30 -25.79
C TYR A 64 -1.76 -12.09 -25.20
N LEU A 65 -2.07 -10.86 -24.86
CA LEU A 65 -3.33 -10.49 -24.21
C LEU A 65 -4.12 -9.53 -25.11
N GLU A 66 -5.34 -9.93 -25.45
CA GLU A 66 -6.31 -9.08 -26.15
C GLU A 66 -7.24 -8.42 -25.14
N PRO A 67 -7.40 -7.10 -25.15
CA PRO A 67 -8.31 -6.43 -24.25
C PRO A 67 -9.77 -6.57 -24.69
N VAL A 68 -10.66 -6.50 -23.70
CA VAL A 68 -12.08 -6.27 -23.88
C VAL A 68 -12.43 -5.09 -22.99
N ALA A 69 -12.77 -3.96 -23.57
CA ALA A 69 -12.93 -2.69 -22.86
C ALA A 69 -11.66 -2.31 -22.04
N ASN A 70 -11.79 -1.80 -20.84
CA ASN A 70 -10.68 -1.48 -19.94
C ASN A 70 -10.23 -2.75 -19.21
N SER A 71 -9.41 -3.56 -19.84
CA SER A 71 -8.88 -4.79 -19.26
C SER A 71 -7.73 -4.53 -18.32
N ALA A 72 -7.51 -5.45 -17.37
CA ALA A 72 -6.37 -5.38 -16.49
C ALA A 72 -5.33 -6.48 -16.80
N PHE A 73 -4.06 -6.19 -16.51
CA PHE A 73 -2.96 -7.13 -16.65
C PHE A 73 -2.20 -7.33 -15.32
N ILE A 74 -1.56 -8.47 -15.19
CA ILE A 74 -0.58 -8.81 -14.18
C ILE A 74 0.66 -9.32 -14.92
N ALA A 75 1.81 -8.67 -14.77
CA ALA A 75 3.04 -9.00 -15.48
C ALA A 75 4.21 -9.23 -14.53
N LYS A 76 5.03 -10.25 -14.81
CA LYS A 76 6.21 -10.57 -14.01
C LYS A 76 7.48 -10.36 -14.79
N TYR A 77 8.41 -9.63 -14.18
CA TYR A 77 9.79 -9.44 -14.63
C TYR A 77 10.73 -10.15 -13.67
N ASP A 78 11.83 -10.69 -14.17
CA ASP A 78 12.88 -11.12 -13.26
C ASP A 78 13.70 -9.93 -12.73
N LYS A 79 14.54 -10.19 -11.75
CA LYS A 79 15.39 -9.16 -11.11
C LYS A 79 16.34 -8.42 -12.06
N ALA A 80 16.56 -8.94 -13.26
CA ALA A 80 17.37 -8.30 -14.31
C ALA A 80 16.50 -7.54 -15.33
N GLY A 81 15.17 -7.47 -15.13
CA GLY A 81 14.24 -6.79 -16.01
C GLY A 81 13.78 -7.60 -17.21
N ALA A 82 14.10 -8.91 -17.27
CA ALA A 82 13.60 -9.74 -18.36
C ALA A 82 12.13 -10.11 -18.12
N LYS A 83 11.30 -9.88 -19.15
CA LYS A 83 9.89 -10.24 -19.14
C LYS A 83 9.73 -11.77 -19.00
N LYS A 84 8.95 -12.21 -18.01
CA LYS A 84 8.72 -13.65 -17.74
C LYS A 84 7.37 -14.10 -18.25
N TRP A 85 6.30 -13.50 -17.80
CA TRP A 85 4.94 -13.82 -18.21
C TRP A 85 3.99 -12.65 -17.91
N ALA A 86 2.86 -12.64 -18.60
CA ALA A 86 1.73 -11.79 -18.24
C ALA A 86 0.44 -12.61 -18.25
N ALA A 87 -0.46 -12.26 -17.35
CA ALA A 87 -1.82 -12.77 -17.24
C ALA A 87 -2.80 -11.62 -17.40
N GLY A 88 -4.05 -11.88 -17.77
CA GLY A 88 -5.02 -10.86 -18.11
C GLY A 88 -6.39 -11.06 -17.45
N LEU A 89 -7.06 -9.95 -17.21
CA LEU A 89 -8.46 -9.86 -16.83
C LEU A 89 -9.19 -9.16 -17.97
N ALA A 90 -9.75 -9.93 -18.91
CA ALA A 90 -10.41 -9.40 -20.11
C ALA A 90 -11.86 -9.03 -19.80
N GLY A 91 -12.13 -7.73 -19.73
CA GLY A 91 -13.39 -7.11 -19.30
C GLY A 91 -13.13 -5.85 -18.50
N ALA A 92 -14.18 -5.14 -18.09
CA ALA A 92 -14.05 -3.93 -17.27
C ALA A 92 -13.55 -4.26 -15.86
N ALA A 93 -12.22 -4.31 -15.70
CA ALA A 93 -11.55 -4.65 -14.44
C ALA A 93 -10.37 -3.71 -14.16
N THR A 94 -10.17 -3.43 -12.87
CA THR A 94 -9.01 -2.69 -12.36
C THR A 94 -8.39 -3.48 -11.22
N VAL A 95 -7.10 -3.79 -11.33
CA VAL A 95 -6.32 -4.32 -10.20
C VAL A 95 -5.89 -3.15 -9.34
N THR A 96 -6.24 -3.16 -8.06
CA THR A 96 -5.90 -2.09 -7.11
C THR A 96 -4.70 -2.46 -6.23
N THR A 97 -4.45 -3.76 -6.06
CA THR A 97 -3.40 -4.25 -5.16
C THR A 97 -2.88 -5.61 -5.60
N VAL A 98 -1.62 -5.88 -5.32
CA VAL A 98 -0.93 -7.14 -5.63
C VAL A 98 0.01 -7.53 -4.49
N ALA A 99 0.11 -8.82 -4.21
CA ALA A 99 1.02 -9.38 -3.21
C ALA A 99 1.63 -10.69 -3.70
N THR A 100 2.72 -11.12 -3.09
CA THR A 100 3.37 -12.41 -3.35
C THR A 100 3.53 -13.19 -2.04
N ASP A 101 3.51 -14.53 -2.13
CA ASP A 101 3.87 -15.38 -1.01
C ASP A 101 5.34 -15.83 -1.07
N ALA A 102 5.76 -16.61 -0.06
CA ALA A 102 7.12 -17.12 0.07
C ALA A 102 7.52 -18.07 -1.09
N ASP A 103 6.57 -18.70 -1.75
CA ASP A 103 6.78 -19.60 -2.89
C ASP A 103 6.82 -18.86 -4.24
N GLY A 104 6.58 -17.54 -4.22
CA GLY A 104 6.53 -16.68 -5.39
C GLY A 104 5.21 -16.75 -6.17
N ASN A 105 4.14 -17.29 -5.57
CA ASN A 105 2.80 -17.18 -6.11
C ASN A 105 2.33 -15.72 -6.04
N VAL A 106 1.48 -15.33 -6.97
CA VAL A 106 1.00 -13.96 -7.14
C VAL A 106 -0.48 -13.87 -6.82
N TYR A 107 -0.85 -12.94 -6.00
CA TYR A 107 -2.23 -12.61 -5.63
C TYR A 107 -2.53 -11.19 -6.09
N ALA A 108 -3.59 -11.01 -6.84
CA ALA A 108 -4.07 -9.69 -7.26
C ALA A 108 -5.53 -9.52 -6.86
N ALA A 109 -5.88 -8.34 -6.40
CA ALA A 109 -7.27 -8.00 -6.09
C ALA A 109 -7.62 -6.62 -6.66
N GLY A 110 -8.91 -6.40 -6.82
CA GLY A 110 -9.40 -5.16 -7.38
C GLY A 110 -10.90 -5.16 -7.54
N VAL A 111 -11.34 -4.37 -8.49
CA VAL A 111 -12.76 -4.15 -8.79
C VAL A 111 -13.07 -4.50 -10.24
N PHE A 112 -14.30 -4.91 -10.49
CA PHE A 112 -14.78 -5.19 -11.84
C PHE A 112 -16.27 -4.91 -11.98
N ALA A 113 -16.70 -4.73 -13.23
CA ALA A 113 -18.10 -4.63 -13.62
C ALA A 113 -18.43 -5.72 -14.64
N ASP A 114 -19.71 -6.12 -14.68
CA ASP A 114 -20.25 -7.10 -15.62
C ASP A 114 -19.55 -8.48 -15.57
N GLN A 115 -18.99 -8.92 -16.68
CA GLN A 115 -18.32 -10.20 -16.82
C GLN A 115 -16.86 -10.02 -17.21
N VAL A 116 -15.96 -10.73 -16.55
CA VAL A 116 -14.52 -10.69 -16.79
C VAL A 116 -13.97 -12.09 -16.97
N ALA A 117 -13.28 -12.33 -18.08
CA ALA A 117 -12.56 -13.57 -18.33
C ALA A 117 -11.14 -13.50 -17.75
N ILE A 118 -10.80 -14.42 -16.88
CA ILE A 118 -9.49 -14.57 -16.27
C ILE A 118 -8.61 -15.43 -17.18
N LYS A 119 -7.57 -14.84 -17.73
CA LYS A 119 -6.57 -15.52 -18.57
C LYS A 119 -5.28 -15.75 -17.78
N ASP A 120 -4.64 -16.89 -18.00
CA ASP A 120 -3.31 -17.15 -17.43
C ASP A 120 -2.17 -16.76 -18.41
N ALA A 121 -0.94 -17.09 -18.05
CA ALA A 121 0.25 -16.80 -18.85
C ALA A 121 0.25 -17.45 -20.26
N SER A 122 -0.58 -18.47 -20.49
CA SER A 122 -0.76 -19.06 -21.83
C SER A 122 -1.69 -18.25 -22.73
N GLY A 123 -2.36 -17.21 -22.18
CA GLY A 123 -3.39 -16.44 -22.86
C GLY A 123 -4.77 -17.12 -22.90
N GLU A 124 -4.90 -18.34 -22.37
CA GLU A 124 -6.16 -19.07 -22.34
C GLU A 124 -7.05 -18.59 -21.18
N THR A 125 -8.36 -18.51 -21.41
CA THR A 125 -9.34 -18.26 -20.36
C THR A 125 -9.47 -19.49 -19.46
N LYS A 126 -9.18 -19.33 -18.18
CA LYS A 126 -9.24 -20.38 -17.16
C LYS A 126 -10.47 -20.30 -16.28
N ALA A 127 -10.99 -19.10 -16.07
CA ALA A 127 -12.20 -18.84 -15.31
C ALA A 127 -12.93 -17.62 -15.86
N THR A 128 -14.18 -17.47 -15.49
CA THR A 128 -14.98 -16.27 -15.75
C THR A 128 -15.64 -15.87 -14.44
N ILE A 129 -15.47 -14.61 -14.07
CA ILE A 129 -16.17 -14.00 -12.94
C ILE A 129 -17.30 -13.13 -13.47
N THR A 130 -18.43 -13.14 -12.78
CA THR A 130 -19.61 -12.37 -13.13
C THR A 130 -19.98 -11.47 -11.97
N GLY A 131 -20.05 -10.18 -12.24
CA GLY A 131 -20.47 -9.15 -11.30
C GLY A 131 -21.98 -9.10 -11.14
N MET A 132 -22.45 -8.13 -10.41
CA MET A 132 -23.87 -7.89 -10.21
C MET A 132 -24.52 -7.43 -11.52
N ALA A 133 -25.52 -8.19 -12.00
CA ALA A 133 -26.27 -7.82 -13.20
C ALA A 133 -27.12 -6.55 -12.96
N ASP A 134 -27.33 -5.78 -14.02
CA ASP A 134 -28.37 -4.77 -14.20
C ASP A 134 -28.16 -3.35 -13.63
N LYS A 135 -26.98 -2.96 -13.11
CA LYS A 135 -26.76 -1.54 -12.78
C LYS A 135 -25.32 -1.09 -13.14
N VAL A 136 -25.25 -0.01 -13.90
CA VAL A 136 -24.01 0.61 -14.42
C VAL A 136 -23.04 1.05 -13.32
N ASP A 137 -23.52 1.26 -12.10
CA ASP A 137 -22.73 1.79 -10.98
C ASP A 137 -22.36 0.73 -9.93
N LYS A 138 -22.63 -0.56 -10.19
CA LYS A 138 -22.32 -1.64 -9.25
C LYS A 138 -20.92 -2.17 -9.45
N VAL A 139 -20.06 -1.91 -8.47
CA VAL A 139 -18.67 -2.37 -8.45
C VAL A 139 -18.57 -3.62 -7.59
N SER A 140 -18.12 -4.72 -8.20
CA SER A 140 -17.84 -6.00 -7.53
C SER A 140 -16.35 -6.14 -7.25
N GLY A 141 -15.99 -6.85 -6.19
CA GLY A 141 -14.61 -7.17 -5.88
C GLY A 141 -14.18 -8.52 -6.44
N PHE A 142 -12.89 -8.67 -6.67
CA PHE A 142 -12.29 -9.95 -7.00
C PHE A 142 -10.95 -10.15 -6.31
N ILE A 143 -10.57 -11.42 -6.14
CA ILE A 143 -9.21 -11.86 -5.86
C ILE A 143 -8.86 -12.94 -6.87
N VAL A 144 -7.65 -12.93 -7.42
CA VAL A 144 -7.13 -13.97 -8.30
C VAL A 144 -5.75 -14.39 -7.84
N LYS A 145 -5.47 -15.69 -7.90
CA LYS A 145 -4.17 -16.29 -7.59
C LYS A 145 -3.59 -16.96 -8.82
N TYR A 146 -2.31 -16.67 -9.08
CA TYR A 146 -1.47 -17.38 -10.05
C TYR A 146 -0.29 -18.02 -9.33
N ASP A 147 0.21 -19.13 -9.86
CA ASP A 147 1.48 -19.67 -9.41
C ASP A 147 2.66 -18.81 -9.90
N LYS A 148 3.86 -19.11 -9.47
CA LYS A 148 5.07 -18.37 -9.84
C LYS A 148 5.39 -18.40 -11.34
N GLN A 149 4.80 -19.32 -12.11
CA GLN A 149 4.91 -19.42 -13.57
C GLN A 149 3.79 -18.69 -14.31
N GLY A 150 2.81 -18.12 -13.59
CA GLY A 150 1.67 -17.42 -14.15
C GLY A 150 0.51 -18.33 -14.54
N ALA A 151 0.53 -19.61 -14.12
CA ALA A 151 -0.63 -20.48 -14.29
C ALA A 151 -1.72 -20.11 -13.26
N TYR A 152 -2.97 -20.08 -13.71
CA TYR A 152 -4.13 -19.81 -12.85
C TYR A 152 -4.28 -20.89 -11.79
N VAL A 153 -4.49 -20.48 -10.54
CA VAL A 153 -4.72 -21.38 -9.40
C VAL A 153 -6.15 -21.27 -8.88
N ALA A 154 -6.59 -20.07 -8.53
CA ALA A 154 -7.90 -19.82 -7.95
C ALA A 154 -8.38 -18.39 -8.20
N SER A 155 -9.68 -18.17 -8.09
CA SER A 155 -10.27 -16.84 -8.02
C SER A 155 -11.43 -16.79 -7.06
N LYS A 156 -11.69 -15.61 -6.50
CA LYS A 156 -12.81 -15.31 -5.63
C LYS A 156 -13.54 -14.09 -6.15
N THR A 157 -14.82 -14.19 -6.32
CA THR A 157 -15.72 -13.07 -6.60
C THR A 157 -16.34 -12.60 -5.29
N ILE A 158 -16.40 -11.30 -5.09
CA ILE A 158 -16.96 -10.67 -3.89
C ILE A 158 -18.06 -9.71 -4.35
N LEU A 159 -19.31 -10.10 -4.07
CA LEU A 159 -20.51 -9.35 -4.46
C LEU A 159 -21.13 -8.70 -3.24
N ALA A 160 -21.64 -7.49 -3.41
CA ALA A 160 -22.44 -6.80 -2.41
C ALA A 160 -23.88 -6.67 -2.92
N GLU A 161 -24.85 -6.92 -2.04
CA GLU A 161 -26.28 -6.82 -2.35
C GLU A 161 -26.97 -5.88 -1.37
N SER A 162 -27.96 -5.11 -1.82
CA SER A 162 -28.76 -4.33 -0.90
C SER A 162 -29.56 -5.28 0.01
N ASP A 163 -29.74 -4.88 1.28
CA ASP A 163 -30.65 -5.59 2.18
C ASP A 163 -32.07 -5.58 1.59
N ALA A 164 -32.72 -6.75 1.57
CA ALA A 164 -34.00 -6.90 0.89
C ALA A 164 -35.13 -6.06 1.52
N GLU A 165 -35.11 -5.88 2.85
CA GLU A 165 -36.12 -5.05 3.54
C GLU A 165 -35.88 -3.57 3.24
N ILE A 166 -34.63 -3.12 3.26
CA ILE A 166 -34.26 -1.73 2.93
C ILE A 166 -34.52 -1.44 1.45
N ALA A 167 -34.14 -2.36 0.55
CA ALA A 167 -34.41 -2.22 -0.88
C ALA A 167 -35.91 -2.14 -1.21
N ALA A 168 -36.76 -2.81 -0.44
CA ALA A 168 -38.21 -2.71 -0.59
C ALA A 168 -38.79 -1.33 -0.17
N LEU A 169 -38.06 -0.57 0.64
CA LEU A 169 -38.41 0.77 1.09
C LEU A 169 -37.83 1.86 0.20
N ASP A 170 -36.81 1.52 -0.60
CA ASP A 170 -36.16 2.46 -1.54
C ASP A 170 -37.04 2.75 -2.76
N MET A 171 -37.90 3.74 -2.63
CA MET A 171 -38.90 4.10 -3.67
C MET A 171 -38.29 4.71 -4.93
N ILE A 172 -37.07 5.23 -4.86
CA ILE A 172 -36.40 5.91 -5.98
C ILE A 172 -35.20 5.14 -6.54
N GLY A 173 -34.81 4.01 -5.91
CA GLY A 173 -33.80 3.09 -6.42
C GLY A 173 -32.39 3.65 -6.42
N VAL A 174 -32.01 4.37 -5.37
CA VAL A 174 -30.67 5.01 -5.24
C VAL A 174 -29.64 4.12 -4.56
N LEU A 175 -30.04 3.01 -3.96
CA LEU A 175 -29.12 2.09 -3.33
C LEU A 175 -28.12 1.52 -4.34
N SER A 176 -26.84 1.62 -4.02
CA SER A 176 -25.73 1.25 -4.89
C SER A 176 -24.71 0.37 -4.13
N PRO A 177 -25.05 -0.90 -3.86
CA PRO A 177 -24.15 -1.82 -3.18
C PRO A 177 -22.87 -2.00 -3.97
N SER A 178 -21.73 -2.05 -3.27
CA SER A 178 -20.41 -2.14 -3.89
C SER A 178 -19.38 -2.81 -2.98
N PHE A 179 -18.32 -3.34 -3.56
CA PHE A 179 -17.15 -3.83 -2.85
C PHE A 179 -15.88 -3.35 -3.54
N THR A 180 -14.99 -2.68 -2.80
CA THR A 180 -13.74 -2.15 -3.32
C THR A 180 -12.56 -2.68 -2.52
N ALA A 181 -11.74 -3.51 -3.17
CA ALA A 181 -10.48 -4.00 -2.60
C ALA A 181 -9.45 -2.86 -2.51
N LYS A 182 -8.71 -2.76 -1.41
CA LYS A 182 -7.70 -1.71 -1.18
C LYS A 182 -6.28 -2.25 -1.07
N LYS A 183 -5.99 -3.14 -0.14
CA LYS A 183 -4.64 -3.67 0.10
C LYS A 183 -4.67 -5.16 0.35
N LEU A 184 -3.71 -5.89 -0.25
CA LEU A 184 -3.44 -7.30 -0.02
C LEU A 184 -2.12 -7.49 0.73
N VAL A 185 -2.11 -8.42 1.67
CA VAL A 185 -0.88 -8.92 2.32
C VAL A 185 -1.01 -10.43 2.50
N VAL A 186 0.06 -11.16 2.21
CA VAL A 186 0.16 -12.59 2.51
C VAL A 186 1.07 -12.78 3.71
N ASP A 187 0.56 -13.46 4.75
CA ASP A 187 1.34 -13.87 5.92
C ASP A 187 1.13 -15.35 6.19
N GLY A 188 2.20 -16.14 6.02
CA GLY A 188 2.16 -17.59 6.13
C GLY A 188 1.17 -18.23 5.15
N ASN A 189 0.15 -18.89 5.70
CA ASN A 189 -0.90 -19.57 4.93
C ASN A 189 -2.19 -18.74 4.80
N LYS A 190 -2.16 -17.47 5.17
CA LYS A 190 -3.30 -16.56 5.10
C LYS A 190 -3.05 -15.41 4.13
N LEU A 191 -4.11 -15.07 3.41
CA LEU A 191 -4.21 -13.86 2.61
C LEU A 191 -5.13 -12.88 3.35
N TYR A 192 -4.68 -11.66 3.52
CA TYR A 192 -5.45 -10.58 4.16
C TYR A 192 -5.79 -9.52 3.12
N LEU A 193 -7.01 -9.00 3.20
CA LEU A 193 -7.54 -7.98 2.30
C LEU A 193 -8.21 -6.87 3.10
N SER A 194 -7.76 -5.63 2.98
CA SER A 194 -8.57 -4.48 3.39
C SER A 194 -9.48 -4.03 2.26
N ALA A 195 -10.68 -3.62 2.61
CA ALA A 195 -11.70 -3.23 1.65
C ALA A 195 -12.72 -2.24 2.24
N SER A 196 -13.42 -1.55 1.35
CA SER A 196 -14.67 -0.86 1.64
C SER A 196 -15.84 -1.58 0.98
N TYR A 197 -17.00 -1.53 1.62
CA TYR A 197 -18.21 -2.09 1.04
C TYR A 197 -19.45 -1.27 1.40
N LYS A 198 -20.46 -1.39 0.56
CA LYS A 198 -21.83 -0.90 0.74
C LYS A 198 -22.79 -2.07 0.48
N GLY A 199 -23.86 -2.17 1.27
CA GLY A 199 -24.75 -3.33 1.22
C GLY A 199 -24.19 -4.56 1.93
N ASN A 200 -24.91 -5.68 1.85
CA ASN A 200 -24.53 -6.95 2.46
C ASN A 200 -23.54 -7.71 1.57
N VAL A 201 -22.49 -8.28 2.16
CA VAL A 201 -21.52 -9.13 1.45
C VAL A 201 -21.50 -10.52 2.07
N ALA A 202 -21.83 -11.54 1.28
CA ALA A 202 -21.79 -12.94 1.69
C ALA A 202 -20.55 -13.66 1.13
N LEU A 203 -19.75 -14.26 2.00
CA LEU A 203 -18.50 -14.95 1.67
C LEU A 203 -18.35 -16.22 2.51
N ASP A 204 -18.37 -17.41 1.91
CA ASP A 204 -18.01 -18.69 2.56
C ASP A 204 -18.59 -18.90 3.98
N GLY A 205 -19.84 -18.49 4.20
CA GLY A 205 -20.50 -18.57 5.51
C GLY A 205 -20.25 -17.37 6.43
N VAL A 206 -19.51 -16.36 5.99
CA VAL A 206 -19.35 -15.07 6.65
C VAL A 206 -20.26 -14.06 5.97
N THR A 207 -20.97 -13.24 6.74
CA THR A 207 -21.78 -12.12 6.22
C THR A 207 -21.29 -10.81 6.83
N LEU A 208 -20.87 -9.90 5.96
CA LEU A 208 -20.71 -8.50 6.30
C LEU A 208 -22.05 -7.80 6.10
N GLN A 209 -22.58 -7.21 7.15
CA GLN A 209 -23.89 -6.58 7.10
C GLN A 209 -23.77 -5.11 6.63
N GLY A 210 -24.56 -4.74 5.63
CA GLY A 210 -24.67 -3.39 5.14
C GLY A 210 -25.22 -2.43 6.20
N LYS A 211 -24.85 -1.17 6.07
CA LYS A 211 -25.32 -0.05 6.89
C LYS A 211 -26.01 0.96 5.99
N TYR A 212 -27.03 1.59 6.53
CA TYR A 212 -27.89 2.47 5.75
C TYR A 212 -28.26 3.71 6.55
N ALA A 213 -28.46 4.81 5.86
CA ALA A 213 -29.08 6.02 6.41
C ALA A 213 -30.40 6.30 5.71
N CYS A 214 -31.40 6.76 6.48
CA CYS A 214 -32.69 7.22 5.94
C CYS A 214 -32.86 8.71 6.26
N SER A 215 -32.83 9.58 5.24
CA SER A 215 -33.15 10.98 5.38
C SER A 215 -34.58 11.27 4.95
N GLU A 216 -35.21 12.27 5.55
CA GLU A 216 -36.60 12.70 5.25
C GLU A 216 -37.66 11.57 5.39
N GLY A 217 -37.30 10.44 6.01
CA GLY A 217 -38.20 9.30 6.24
C GLY A 217 -38.49 8.42 5.01
N TRP A 218 -37.84 8.69 3.87
CA TRP A 218 -38.06 7.93 2.63
C TRP A 218 -36.84 7.82 1.70
N LEU A 219 -35.80 8.63 1.91
CA LEU A 219 -34.57 8.60 1.10
C LEU A 219 -33.54 7.71 1.80
N TYR A 220 -33.27 6.54 1.22
CA TYR A 220 -32.31 5.57 1.73
C TYR A 220 -30.99 5.68 0.97
N ASN A 221 -29.87 5.65 1.71
CA ASN A 221 -28.52 5.61 1.15
C ASN A 221 -27.72 4.48 1.78
N ASP A 222 -26.90 3.81 0.97
CA ASP A 222 -25.89 2.88 1.47
C ASP A 222 -24.77 3.67 2.16
N GLU A 223 -24.44 3.28 3.39
CA GLU A 223 -23.31 3.82 4.12
C GLU A 223 -22.05 2.97 3.86
N THR A 224 -20.93 3.63 3.62
CA THR A 224 -19.65 2.94 3.44
C THR A 224 -19.18 2.34 4.75
N THR A 225 -18.81 1.07 4.71
CA THR A 225 -18.23 0.34 5.84
C THR A 225 -16.86 -0.19 5.45
N MET A 226 -15.88 -0.08 6.34
CA MET A 226 -14.52 -0.53 6.11
C MET A 226 -14.27 -1.86 6.82
N CYS A 227 -13.52 -2.76 6.18
CA CYS A 227 -13.19 -4.06 6.76
C CYS A 227 -11.79 -4.53 6.43
N VAL A 228 -11.31 -5.47 7.23
CA VAL A 228 -10.19 -6.36 6.91
C VAL A 228 -10.70 -7.79 6.98
N LEU A 229 -10.47 -8.53 5.92
CA LEU A 229 -10.84 -9.93 5.75
C LEU A 229 -9.60 -10.81 5.69
N SER A 230 -9.73 -12.08 6.01
CA SER A 230 -8.70 -13.08 5.72
C SER A 230 -9.28 -14.27 4.99
N PHE A 231 -8.43 -14.93 4.19
CA PHE A 231 -8.72 -16.13 3.39
C PHE A 231 -7.58 -17.13 3.54
N ASP A 232 -7.80 -18.39 3.24
CA ASP A 232 -6.72 -19.33 3.05
C ASP A 232 -5.93 -18.98 1.78
N ALA A 233 -4.63 -18.76 1.91
CA ALA A 233 -3.80 -18.38 0.77
C ALA A 233 -3.69 -19.49 -0.30
N ALA A 234 -3.95 -20.75 0.05
CA ALA A 234 -3.87 -21.88 -0.87
C ALA A 234 -4.90 -21.80 -2.00
N ASP A 235 -6.15 -21.56 -1.69
CA ASP A 235 -7.30 -21.69 -2.59
C ASP A 235 -8.32 -20.56 -2.48
N LEU A 236 -8.03 -19.52 -1.69
CA LEU A 236 -8.90 -18.37 -1.42
C LEU A 236 -10.23 -18.74 -0.73
N ALA A 237 -10.27 -19.88 -0.06
CA ALA A 237 -11.42 -20.33 0.73
C ALA A 237 -11.39 -19.80 2.17
N ASN A 238 -12.37 -20.22 2.99
CA ASN A 238 -12.45 -19.97 4.43
C ASN A 238 -12.31 -18.47 4.80
N ALA A 239 -13.16 -17.63 4.19
CA ALA A 239 -13.23 -16.22 4.52
C ALA A 239 -13.51 -16.02 6.03
N SER A 240 -12.85 -15.06 6.64
CA SER A 240 -13.07 -14.65 8.03
C SER A 240 -12.99 -13.13 8.17
N ILE A 241 -13.77 -12.58 9.08
CA ILE A 241 -13.71 -11.17 9.46
C ILE A 241 -12.55 -10.99 10.45
N VAL A 242 -11.55 -10.21 10.08
CA VAL A 242 -10.48 -9.77 10.99
C VAL A 242 -10.96 -8.57 11.79
N SER A 243 -11.46 -7.56 11.09
CA SER A 243 -12.08 -6.39 11.71
C SER A 243 -13.04 -5.67 10.77
N VAL A 244 -14.02 -4.99 11.35
CA VAL A 244 -14.98 -4.12 10.65
C VAL A 244 -15.20 -2.86 11.47
N LEU A 245 -15.16 -1.70 10.83
CA LEU A 245 -15.61 -0.43 11.43
C LEU A 245 -16.80 0.10 10.64
N GLY A 246 -17.91 0.31 11.34
CA GLY A 246 -19.14 0.84 10.75
C GLY A 246 -20.11 1.38 11.80
N ALA A 247 -21.31 1.81 11.36
CA ALA A 247 -22.36 2.22 12.28
C ALA A 247 -22.70 1.11 13.27
N THR A 248 -23.04 1.47 14.50
CA THR A 248 -23.52 0.52 15.50
C THR A 248 -24.83 -0.14 15.05
N GLU A 249 -25.75 0.66 14.50
CA GLU A 249 -27.03 0.17 14.00
C GLU A 249 -27.00 -0.05 12.48
N GLN A 250 -27.83 -0.96 11.99
CA GLN A 250 -27.95 -1.22 10.55
C GLN A 250 -28.62 -0.07 9.81
N LEU A 251 -29.62 0.53 10.40
CA LEU A 251 -30.35 1.65 9.85
C LEU A 251 -30.32 2.84 10.82
N THR A 252 -29.90 3.99 10.36
CA THR A 252 -29.93 5.26 11.10
C THR A 252 -30.91 6.22 10.45
N ASN A 253 -31.48 7.16 11.21
CA ASN A 253 -32.44 8.14 10.68
C ASN A 253 -31.76 9.27 9.87
N GLU A 254 -30.46 9.40 9.98
CA GLU A 254 -29.64 10.36 9.24
C GLU A 254 -28.24 9.77 9.09
N ALA A 255 -27.48 10.22 8.09
CA ALA A 255 -26.07 9.88 8.00
C ALA A 255 -25.33 10.39 9.24
N THR A 256 -25.01 9.50 10.17
CA THR A 256 -24.40 9.84 11.45
C THR A 256 -22.92 9.54 11.51
N TYR A 257 -22.40 8.91 10.46
CA TYR A 257 -21.00 8.53 10.37
C TYR A 257 -20.57 8.43 8.89
N ASN A 258 -19.25 8.51 8.68
CA ASN A 258 -18.63 8.20 7.41
C ASN A 258 -17.31 7.45 7.70
N THR A 259 -17.06 6.36 6.98
CA THR A 259 -15.77 5.67 6.99
C THR A 259 -15.06 5.97 5.67
N GLU A 260 -13.86 6.54 5.75
CA GLU A 260 -13.18 7.11 4.59
C GLU A 260 -12.06 6.22 4.10
N ASP A 261 -11.31 5.63 5.02
CA ASP A 261 -10.15 4.81 4.66
C ASP A 261 -9.85 3.69 5.66
N VAL A 262 -9.10 2.68 5.18
CA VAL A 262 -8.58 1.58 5.99
C VAL A 262 -7.25 1.10 5.45
N ASN A 263 -6.26 0.94 6.33
CA ASN A 263 -4.99 0.32 6.02
C ASN A 263 -4.57 -0.63 7.15
N PHE A 264 -3.65 -1.53 6.90
CA PHE A 264 -3.19 -2.47 7.89
C PHE A 264 -1.74 -2.93 7.66
N ALA A 265 -1.11 -3.41 8.71
CA ALA A 265 0.20 -4.05 8.70
C ALA A 265 0.16 -5.34 9.53
N ILE A 266 1.03 -6.28 9.23
CA ILE A 266 1.10 -7.57 9.93
C ILE A 266 2.54 -7.82 10.38
N ASN A 267 2.70 -8.37 11.57
CA ASN A 267 3.98 -8.88 12.06
C ASN A 267 3.76 -10.10 12.93
N ASP A 268 4.31 -11.24 12.55
CA ASP A 268 4.24 -12.53 13.28
C ASP A 268 2.80 -12.90 13.68
N GLY A 269 1.84 -12.77 12.75
CA GLY A 269 0.44 -13.08 12.97
C GLY A 269 -0.33 -12.04 13.77
N LYS A 270 0.31 -11.00 14.32
CA LYS A 270 -0.34 -9.86 14.93
C LYS A 270 -0.72 -8.84 13.86
N ILE A 271 -1.98 -8.43 13.86
CA ILE A 271 -2.53 -7.55 12.84
C ILE A 271 -2.77 -6.18 13.47
N TYR A 272 -2.29 -5.15 12.80
CA TYR A 272 -2.51 -3.75 13.15
C TYR A 272 -3.39 -3.14 12.08
N VAL A 273 -4.51 -2.57 12.47
CA VAL A 273 -5.46 -1.94 11.54
C VAL A 273 -5.64 -0.48 11.94
N ALA A 274 -5.74 0.37 10.95
CA ALA A 274 -6.05 1.78 11.13
C ALA A 274 -7.19 2.18 10.18
N TYR A 275 -8.16 2.89 10.71
CA TYR A 275 -9.33 3.40 10.01
C TYR A 275 -9.37 4.92 10.10
N VAL A 276 -9.82 5.58 9.05
CA VAL A 276 -10.26 6.98 9.11
C VAL A 276 -11.78 7.01 9.08
N ALA A 277 -12.38 7.66 10.05
CA ALA A 277 -13.82 7.77 10.15
C ALA A 277 -14.25 9.07 10.81
N SER A 278 -15.45 9.53 10.48
CA SER A 278 -16.13 10.65 11.13
C SER A 278 -17.52 10.25 11.59
N GLY A 279 -18.04 10.88 12.64
CA GLY A 279 -19.38 10.66 13.15
C GLY A 279 -19.45 10.00 14.52
N LYS A 280 -20.65 9.65 14.93
CA LYS A 280 -20.98 9.05 16.23
C LYS A 280 -21.60 7.65 16.03
N ASP A 281 -21.72 6.93 17.15
CA ASP A 281 -22.36 5.62 17.17
C ASP A 281 -21.72 4.59 16.23
N MET A 282 -20.38 4.57 16.23
CA MET A 282 -19.58 3.57 15.52
C MET A 282 -19.20 2.40 16.41
N THR A 283 -19.11 1.24 15.81
CA THR A 283 -18.63 0.01 16.44
C THR A 283 -17.48 -0.57 15.64
N LEU A 284 -16.37 -0.84 16.31
CA LEU A 284 -15.29 -1.68 15.81
C LEU A 284 -15.54 -3.12 16.26
N THR A 285 -15.78 -4.00 15.30
CA THR A 285 -15.78 -5.45 15.51
C THR A 285 -14.42 -6.00 15.17
N ALA A 286 -13.72 -6.62 16.11
CA ALA A 286 -12.42 -7.26 15.90
C ALA A 286 -12.29 -8.49 16.79
N ALA A 287 -11.71 -9.59 16.26
CA ALA A 287 -11.59 -10.88 16.96
C ALA A 287 -12.93 -11.35 17.55
N GLY A 288 -14.04 -11.09 16.86
CA GLY A 288 -15.41 -11.45 17.32
C GLY A 288 -15.92 -10.65 18.52
N LYS A 289 -15.29 -9.51 18.84
CA LYS A 289 -15.68 -8.60 19.93
C LYS A 289 -16.05 -7.24 19.38
N ASP A 290 -17.15 -6.69 19.89
CA ASP A 290 -17.60 -5.34 19.57
C ASP A 290 -17.07 -4.34 20.58
N THR A 291 -16.46 -3.28 20.08
CA THR A 291 -15.98 -2.14 20.86
C THR A 291 -16.65 -0.88 20.35
N LYS A 292 -17.43 -0.21 21.20
CA LYS A 292 -18.00 1.10 20.86
C LYS A 292 -16.87 2.11 20.73
N ILE A 293 -16.85 2.83 19.61
CA ILE A 293 -15.91 3.92 19.36
C ILE A 293 -16.61 5.23 19.72
N GLU A 294 -16.09 5.90 20.73
CA GLU A 294 -16.58 7.22 21.09
C GLU A 294 -15.81 8.27 20.32
N THR A 295 -16.50 8.96 19.43
CA THR A 295 -16.01 10.15 18.74
C THR A 295 -16.80 11.35 19.27
N ALA A 296 -16.11 12.45 19.51
CA ALA A 296 -16.78 13.70 19.85
C ALA A 296 -17.35 14.31 18.56
N TYR A 297 -18.61 14.02 18.26
CA TYR A 297 -19.31 14.58 17.12
C TYR A 297 -20.36 15.61 17.60
N GLU A 298 -20.18 16.87 17.24
CA GLU A 298 -21.25 17.86 17.26
C GLU A 298 -21.77 18.03 15.82
N ALA A 299 -23.08 18.10 15.64
CA ALA A 299 -23.76 18.06 14.33
C ALA A 299 -23.36 19.16 13.32
N SER A 300 -22.48 20.07 13.68
CA SER A 300 -21.96 21.15 12.85
C SER A 300 -20.46 21.05 12.54
N ALA A 301 -19.75 20.04 13.06
CA ALA A 301 -18.31 19.92 12.91
C ALA A 301 -17.97 18.55 12.29
N THR A 302 -17.24 18.57 11.20
CA THR A 302 -16.63 17.38 10.61
C THR A 302 -15.38 17.02 11.40
N GLU A 303 -15.56 16.28 12.49
CA GLU A 303 -14.43 15.73 13.26
C GLU A 303 -14.06 14.37 12.70
N HIS A 304 -12.78 14.19 12.36
CA HIS A 304 -12.24 12.92 11.91
C HIS A 304 -11.51 12.23 13.03
N ALA A 305 -11.67 10.92 13.12
CA ALA A 305 -10.95 10.06 14.03
C ALA A 305 -10.12 9.04 13.26
N TYR A 306 -8.89 8.83 13.70
CA TYR A 306 -8.10 7.65 13.34
C TYR A 306 -8.31 6.60 14.43
N VAL A 307 -9.01 5.53 14.05
CA VAL A 307 -9.32 4.40 14.94
C VAL A 307 -8.31 3.29 14.67
N LEU A 308 -7.46 3.01 15.65
CA LEU A 308 -6.43 1.98 15.54
C LEU A 308 -6.80 0.78 16.39
N ALA A 309 -6.47 -0.41 15.87
CA ALA A 309 -6.57 -1.66 16.61
C ALA A 309 -5.31 -2.51 16.40
N ALA A 310 -4.80 -3.10 17.49
CA ALA A 310 -3.82 -4.18 17.46
C ALA A 310 -4.52 -5.46 17.89
N ILE A 311 -4.53 -6.46 17.00
CA ILE A 311 -5.25 -7.73 17.15
C ILE A 311 -4.21 -8.84 17.27
N ASP A 312 -4.18 -9.53 18.40
CA ASP A 312 -3.27 -10.62 18.72
C ASP A 312 -4.09 -11.81 19.25
N GLY A 313 -4.45 -12.72 18.36
CA GLY A 313 -5.45 -13.75 18.65
C GLY A 313 -6.77 -13.15 19.12
N ASP A 314 -7.17 -13.49 20.35
CA ASP A 314 -8.41 -12.98 20.99
C ASP A 314 -8.22 -11.62 21.71
N GLN A 315 -7.02 -11.09 21.74
CA GLN A 315 -6.73 -9.81 22.41
C GLN A 315 -6.83 -8.68 21.39
N VAL A 316 -7.54 -7.64 21.77
CA VAL A 316 -7.69 -6.42 20.96
C VAL A 316 -7.33 -5.22 21.83
N THR A 317 -6.36 -4.45 21.37
CA THR A 317 -6.01 -3.14 21.96
C THR A 317 -6.45 -2.07 20.99
N THR A 318 -7.15 -1.04 21.45
CA THR A 318 -7.64 0.05 20.61
C THR A 318 -7.11 1.40 21.07
N GLN A 319 -6.89 2.29 20.13
CA GLN A 319 -6.55 3.70 20.38
C GLN A 319 -7.29 4.57 19.36
N VAL A 320 -7.82 5.71 19.82
CA VAL A 320 -8.48 6.67 18.93
C VAL A 320 -7.76 8.01 19.03
N TYR A 321 -7.48 8.59 17.88
CA TYR A 321 -6.92 9.93 17.73
C TYR A 321 -7.93 10.80 17.01
N HIS A 322 -8.23 11.97 17.56
CA HIS A 322 -9.24 12.89 17.04
C HIS A 322 -8.59 14.11 16.40
N SER A 323 -9.07 14.52 15.24
CA SER A 323 -8.79 15.85 14.72
C SER A 323 -9.71 16.88 15.37
N VAL A 324 -9.22 18.09 15.55
CA VAL A 324 -10.09 19.22 15.87
C VAL A 324 -10.61 19.80 14.55
N ALA A 325 -11.93 19.88 14.40
CA ALA A 325 -12.53 20.42 13.21
C ALA A 325 -12.05 21.85 12.93
N THR A 326 -11.70 22.10 11.67
CA THR A 326 -11.52 23.43 11.11
C THR A 326 -12.68 23.74 10.17
N ASP A 327 -12.92 25.00 9.83
CA ASP A 327 -14.06 25.44 8.98
C ASP A 327 -14.05 24.90 7.53
N ASN A 328 -13.33 23.80 7.26
CA ASN A 328 -13.19 23.27 5.92
C ASN A 328 -14.30 22.24 5.64
N SER A 329 -15.16 22.56 4.67
CA SER A 329 -16.26 21.69 4.24
C SER A 329 -15.82 20.50 3.38
N ASN A 330 -14.58 20.50 2.87
CA ASN A 330 -14.01 19.41 2.07
C ASN A 330 -12.88 18.76 2.88
N THR A 331 -13.23 17.76 3.66
CA THR A 331 -12.26 17.03 4.47
C THR A 331 -11.63 15.92 3.66
N LEU A 332 -10.32 15.87 3.63
CA LEU A 332 -9.53 14.76 3.11
C LEU A 332 -8.55 14.31 4.18
N ASN A 333 -8.81 13.16 4.77
CA ASN A 333 -7.89 12.51 5.67
C ASN A 333 -7.75 11.05 5.22
N THR A 334 -6.54 10.62 4.97
CA THR A 334 -6.26 9.27 4.46
C THR A 334 -5.22 8.55 5.31
N ILE A 335 -5.18 7.24 5.18
CA ILE A 335 -4.07 6.37 5.61
C ILE A 335 -3.64 5.58 4.38
N ASP A 336 -2.87 6.24 3.52
CA ASP A 336 -2.47 5.65 2.24
C ASP A 336 -1.50 4.48 2.46
N GLU A 337 -0.60 4.62 3.46
CA GLU A 337 0.39 3.59 3.78
C GLU A 337 0.48 3.30 5.28
N MET A 338 0.70 2.03 5.59
CA MET A 338 0.97 1.55 6.95
C MET A 338 1.99 0.43 6.93
N ALA A 339 3.02 0.55 7.78
CA ALA A 339 4.10 -0.42 7.91
C ALA A 339 4.45 -0.69 9.37
N TYR A 340 4.87 -1.93 9.67
CA TYR A 340 5.46 -2.30 10.96
C TYR A 340 6.97 -2.46 10.82
N GLN A 341 7.73 -1.87 11.75
CA GLN A 341 9.16 -2.13 11.84
C GLN A 341 9.65 -2.06 13.29
N LYS A 342 10.26 -3.14 13.77
CA LYS A 342 10.96 -3.19 15.08
C LYS A 342 10.17 -2.61 16.24
N GLY A 343 8.91 -3.02 16.41
CA GLY A 343 8.04 -2.58 17.49
C GLY A 343 7.41 -1.20 17.30
N LYS A 344 7.52 -0.64 16.11
CA LYS A 344 6.90 0.62 15.73
C LYS A 344 5.94 0.43 14.56
N LEU A 345 4.89 1.24 14.53
CA LEU A 345 4.00 1.40 13.41
C LEU A 345 4.24 2.76 12.78
N TYR A 346 4.35 2.78 11.47
CA TYR A 346 4.44 4.00 10.68
C TYR A 346 3.17 4.10 9.84
N LEU A 347 2.53 5.26 9.90
CA LEU A 347 1.36 5.60 9.11
C LEU A 347 1.68 6.84 8.30
N ALA A 348 1.33 6.82 7.03
CA ALA A 348 1.45 7.98 6.14
C ALA A 348 0.17 8.16 5.35
N GLY A 349 -0.14 9.39 5.02
CA GLY A 349 -1.31 9.77 4.25
C GLY A 349 -1.38 11.27 4.07
N SER A 350 -2.55 11.75 3.73
CA SER A 350 -2.83 13.16 3.49
C SER A 350 -3.86 13.69 4.47
N PHE A 351 -3.78 14.98 4.82
CA PHE A 351 -4.72 15.61 5.73
C PHE A 351 -4.96 17.08 5.36
N ASN A 352 -6.15 17.57 5.65
CA ASN A 352 -6.52 18.99 5.48
C ASN A 352 -7.30 19.58 6.66
N GLN A 353 -7.03 19.03 7.84
CA GLN A 353 -7.51 19.51 9.14
C GLN A 353 -6.34 19.57 10.13
N ALA A 354 -6.57 19.80 11.42
CA ALA A 354 -5.54 19.54 12.41
C ALA A 354 -5.19 18.05 12.40
N LEU A 355 -3.89 17.73 12.38
CA LEU A 355 -3.45 16.33 12.31
C LEU A 355 -3.89 15.57 13.58
N PRO A 356 -4.68 14.49 13.48
CA PRO A 356 -5.22 13.79 14.64
C PRO A 356 -4.15 13.27 15.61
N PHE A 357 -2.99 12.90 15.11
CA PHE A 357 -1.87 12.45 15.92
C PHE A 357 -1.20 13.60 16.68
N ASP A 358 -1.32 14.83 16.19
CA ASP A 358 -0.79 16.04 16.85
C ASP A 358 -1.57 17.28 16.41
N ASN A 359 -2.56 17.67 17.17
CA ASN A 359 -3.44 18.82 16.86
C ASN A 359 -2.72 20.18 16.82
N THR A 360 -1.42 20.24 17.11
CA THR A 360 -0.61 21.46 16.93
C THR A 360 -0.07 21.59 15.52
N ILE A 361 -0.16 20.51 14.71
CA ILE A 361 0.24 20.49 13.32
C ILE A 361 -0.97 20.84 12.46
N SER A 362 -0.87 21.97 11.76
CA SER A 362 -1.88 22.46 10.82
C SER A 362 -1.41 22.23 9.40
N TYR A 363 -2.34 22.01 8.48
CA TYR A 363 -2.05 21.95 7.05
C TYR A 363 -1.80 23.35 6.46
N LEU A 364 -1.05 23.39 5.37
CA LEU A 364 -0.82 24.58 4.57
C LEU A 364 -1.29 24.31 3.13
N GLY A 365 -2.39 24.88 2.72
CA GLY A 365 -2.89 24.73 1.36
C GLY A 365 -4.14 23.87 1.23
N GLY A 366 -4.18 22.99 0.24
CA GLY A 366 -5.34 22.14 -0.01
C GLY A 366 -5.33 20.88 0.86
N CYS A 367 -4.22 20.16 0.85
CA CYS A 367 -4.03 18.92 1.62
C CYS A 367 -2.54 18.59 1.68
N ASP A 368 -2.00 18.35 2.87
CA ASP A 368 -0.60 18.05 3.11
C ASP A 368 -0.36 16.59 3.46
N ALA A 369 0.82 16.08 3.13
CA ALA A 369 1.26 14.75 3.54
C ALA A 369 1.70 14.73 5.01
N TYR A 370 1.50 13.60 5.69
CA TYR A 370 2.00 13.38 7.04
C TYR A 370 2.65 12.01 7.19
N VAL A 371 3.49 11.89 8.23
CA VAL A 371 3.95 10.61 8.80
C VAL A 371 3.76 10.63 10.31
N ALA A 372 3.17 9.58 10.83
CA ALA A 372 3.09 9.32 12.26
C ALA A 372 3.82 8.00 12.60
N CYS A 373 4.57 8.02 13.70
CA CYS A 373 5.21 6.85 14.27
C CYS A 373 4.59 6.56 15.63
N LEU A 374 4.10 5.34 15.80
CA LEU A 374 3.46 4.87 17.01
C LEU A 374 4.24 3.70 17.62
N ASP A 375 4.13 3.50 18.91
CA ASP A 375 4.54 2.27 19.59
C ASP A 375 3.57 1.14 19.25
N ALA A 376 4.05 0.05 18.70
CA ALA A 376 3.18 -1.03 18.21
C ALA A 376 2.49 -1.83 19.34
N ALA A 377 2.99 -1.78 20.58
CA ALA A 377 2.37 -2.50 21.69
C ALA A 377 1.22 -1.71 22.31
N SER A 378 1.39 -0.41 22.47
CA SER A 378 0.42 0.49 23.15
C SER A 378 -0.41 1.32 22.17
N LEU A 379 -0.03 1.39 20.90
CA LEU A 379 -0.57 2.28 19.86
C LEU A 379 -0.42 3.78 20.20
N ASN A 380 0.41 4.13 21.19
CA ASN A 380 0.65 5.52 21.55
C ASN A 380 1.60 6.19 20.54
N LYS A 381 1.32 7.47 20.27
CA LYS A 381 2.18 8.29 19.40
C LYS A 381 3.58 8.45 20.02
N ASN A 382 4.61 8.15 19.23
CA ASN A 382 5.99 8.53 19.49
C ASN A 382 6.27 9.93 18.93
N TRP A 383 5.94 10.13 17.66
CA TRP A 383 6.05 11.42 16.97
C TRP A 383 5.13 11.47 15.75
N ALA A 384 4.84 12.67 15.27
CA ALA A 384 4.18 12.93 14.00
C ALA A 384 4.79 14.18 13.36
N VAL A 385 4.86 14.21 12.03
CA VAL A 385 5.35 15.34 11.25
C VAL A 385 4.52 15.47 9.97
N ALA A 386 4.45 16.67 9.43
CA ALA A 386 3.74 16.96 8.18
C ALA A 386 4.60 17.81 7.24
N SER A 387 4.25 17.79 5.95
CA SER A 387 4.90 18.57 4.90
C SER A 387 4.42 19.99 4.96
N ALA A 388 4.77 20.84 5.75
CA ALA A 388 4.32 22.23 5.80
C ALA A 388 5.06 23.11 4.74
N PHE A 389 4.96 22.76 3.46
CA PHE A 389 5.57 23.51 2.38
C PHE A 389 4.55 24.46 1.74
N ASP A 390 4.81 25.77 1.84
CA ASP A 390 4.03 26.79 1.11
C ASP A 390 4.45 26.76 -0.37
N GLU A 391 3.61 26.22 -1.23
CA GLU A 391 3.85 26.14 -2.67
C GLU A 391 3.05 27.20 -3.47
N GLY A 392 2.76 28.34 -2.88
CA GLY A 392 2.16 29.49 -3.54
C GLY A 392 0.64 29.42 -3.64
N ASP A 393 0.03 29.04 -4.76
CA ASP A 393 -1.44 28.91 -4.89
C ASP A 393 -1.95 27.53 -4.37
N ALA A 394 -1.60 27.24 -3.13
CA ALA A 394 -1.73 25.95 -2.50
C ALA A 394 -3.18 25.50 -2.22
N LYS A 395 -4.17 26.38 -2.35
CA LYS A 395 -5.58 26.08 -1.99
C LYS A 395 -6.22 24.95 -2.80
N HIS A 396 -5.64 24.63 -3.95
CA HIS A 396 -6.17 23.62 -4.88
C HIS A 396 -5.21 22.44 -5.06
N LYS A 397 -4.19 22.28 -4.22
CA LYS A 397 -3.20 21.22 -4.33
C LYS A 397 -3.38 20.21 -3.21
N ALA A 398 -3.37 18.94 -3.56
CA ALA A 398 -3.36 17.84 -2.62
C ALA A 398 -2.09 17.00 -2.83
N GLU A 399 -1.37 16.75 -1.76
CA GLU A 399 -0.24 15.83 -1.74
C GLU A 399 -0.76 14.42 -1.50
N ILE A 400 -0.60 13.53 -2.48
CA ILE A 400 -1.08 12.16 -2.46
C ILE A 400 0.11 11.23 -2.26
N ILE A 401 0.03 10.35 -1.27
CA ILE A 401 1.05 9.34 -1.00
C ILE A 401 0.70 8.06 -1.77
N SER A 402 1.64 7.55 -2.54
CA SER A 402 1.50 6.30 -3.29
C SER A 402 2.43 5.19 -2.80
N GLY A 403 3.33 5.52 -1.87
CA GLY A 403 4.20 4.53 -1.28
C GLY A 403 5.04 5.07 -0.13
N MET A 404 5.37 4.16 0.78
CA MET A 404 6.21 4.43 1.94
C MET A 404 7.25 3.32 2.10
N LEU A 405 8.51 3.72 2.26
CA LEU A 405 9.59 2.83 2.67
C LEU A 405 10.03 3.19 4.06
N VAL A 406 10.18 2.19 4.90
CA VAL A 406 10.67 2.37 6.27
C VAL A 406 11.97 1.60 6.44
N ASP A 407 13.06 2.30 6.65
CA ASP A 407 14.34 1.74 7.11
C ASP A 407 14.57 2.11 8.59
N GLU A 408 15.65 1.61 9.19
CA GLU A 408 15.91 1.79 10.64
C GLU A 408 15.93 3.26 11.07
N ASP A 409 16.53 4.11 10.26
CA ASP A 409 16.79 5.52 10.58
C ASP A 409 16.04 6.49 9.66
N GLU A 410 15.30 6.00 8.67
CA GLU A 410 14.68 6.83 7.64
C GLU A 410 13.33 6.29 7.19
N VAL A 411 12.40 7.19 6.95
CA VAL A 411 11.15 6.94 6.22
C VAL A 411 11.20 7.74 4.93
N THR A 412 10.97 7.08 3.81
CA THR A 412 10.84 7.70 2.50
C THR A 412 9.37 7.64 2.06
N LEU A 413 8.80 8.77 1.69
CA LEU A 413 7.50 8.86 1.05
C LEU A 413 7.66 9.22 -0.41
N VAL A 414 6.82 8.63 -1.24
CA VAL A 414 6.72 8.93 -2.67
C VAL A 414 5.25 9.12 -3.06
N GLY A 415 5.02 9.88 -4.12
CA GLY A 415 3.67 10.16 -4.58
C GLY A 415 3.64 11.31 -5.58
N TRP A 416 2.57 12.08 -5.55
CA TRP A 416 2.39 13.24 -6.43
C TRP A 416 1.56 14.34 -5.77
N VAL A 417 1.66 15.52 -6.36
CA VAL A 417 0.78 16.65 -6.09
C VAL A 417 -0.28 16.69 -7.17
N GLU A 418 -1.54 16.69 -6.79
CA GLU A 418 -2.66 16.81 -7.73
C GLU A 418 -3.49 18.07 -7.49
N ASN A 419 -4.14 18.55 -8.53
CA ASN A 419 -5.14 19.61 -8.43
C ASN A 419 -6.46 19.04 -7.90
N THR A 420 -6.98 19.59 -6.83
CA THR A 420 -8.21 19.09 -6.18
C THR A 420 -9.47 19.29 -6.99
N SER A 421 -9.45 20.19 -7.98
CA SER A 421 -10.62 20.54 -8.79
C SER A 421 -10.85 19.60 -9.97
N ASP A 422 -9.77 19.19 -10.65
CA ASP A 422 -9.84 18.36 -11.87
C ASP A 422 -9.04 17.06 -11.77
N ARG A 423 -8.37 16.81 -10.64
CA ARG A 423 -7.55 15.61 -10.35
C ARG A 423 -6.36 15.43 -11.29
N THR A 424 -5.89 16.52 -11.90
CA THR A 424 -4.67 16.46 -12.71
C THR A 424 -3.43 16.40 -11.85
N ILE A 425 -2.46 15.57 -12.24
CA ILE A 425 -1.15 15.48 -11.58
C ILE A 425 -0.33 16.70 -12.01
N GLU A 426 0.08 17.51 -11.04
CA GLU A 426 0.86 18.73 -11.29
C GLU A 426 2.37 18.53 -11.08
N ALA A 427 2.77 17.72 -10.11
CA ALA A 427 4.16 17.48 -9.80
C ALA A 427 4.38 16.11 -9.11
N PRO A 428 5.55 15.48 -9.27
CA PRO A 428 5.96 14.35 -8.44
C PRO A 428 6.29 14.82 -7.02
N LEU A 429 6.17 13.90 -6.05
CA LEU A 429 6.46 14.09 -4.64
C LEU A 429 7.49 13.08 -4.16
N GLY A 430 8.48 13.55 -3.40
CA GLY A 430 9.45 12.71 -2.71
C GLY A 430 9.87 13.36 -1.40
N TYR A 431 9.70 12.66 -0.28
CA TYR A 431 10.04 13.15 1.06
C TYR A 431 10.89 12.15 1.82
N GLN A 432 11.82 12.67 2.62
CA GLN A 432 12.63 11.89 3.55
C GLN A 432 12.43 12.38 4.98
N ILE A 433 12.29 11.45 5.91
CA ILE A 433 12.11 11.73 7.32
C ILE A 433 13.14 10.92 8.12
N ASN A 434 14.02 11.61 8.85
CA ASN A 434 14.92 10.94 9.79
C ASN A 434 14.12 10.50 11.03
N THR A 435 14.14 9.23 11.40
CA THR A 435 13.34 8.69 12.52
C THR A 435 13.84 9.12 13.90
N LYS A 436 15.10 9.58 14.02
CA LYS A 436 15.71 10.05 15.28
C LYS A 436 15.47 11.53 15.53
N THR A 437 15.37 12.31 14.46
CA THR A 437 15.08 13.76 14.49
C THR A 437 13.97 14.05 13.49
N PRO A 438 12.70 13.68 13.82
CA PRO A 438 11.63 13.68 12.84
C PRO A 438 11.38 15.07 12.26
N ALA A 439 11.60 15.19 10.96
CA ALA A 439 11.29 16.37 10.15
C ALA A 439 11.21 15.93 8.69
N ILE A 440 10.19 16.38 7.97
CA ILE A 440 10.06 16.13 6.54
C ILE A 440 11.06 17.01 5.78
N GLN A 441 11.81 16.39 4.89
CA GLN A 441 12.72 17.06 3.95
C GLN A 441 12.33 16.67 2.52
N LYS A 442 12.37 17.64 1.60
CA LYS A 442 12.18 17.33 0.17
C LYS A 442 13.35 16.48 -0.30
N GLY A 443 13.01 15.33 -0.88
CA GLY A 443 13.94 14.44 -1.57
C GLY A 443 13.88 14.60 -3.08
N GLU A 444 14.39 13.62 -3.81
CA GLU A 444 14.26 13.57 -5.26
C GLU A 444 12.79 13.44 -5.66
N GLN A 445 12.37 14.23 -6.64
CA GLN A 445 10.98 14.27 -7.09
C GLN A 445 10.83 13.44 -8.36
N VAL A 446 10.37 12.21 -8.20
CA VAL A 446 10.06 11.30 -9.32
C VAL A 446 8.64 10.77 -9.12
N LEU A 447 7.85 10.77 -10.20
CA LEU A 447 6.48 10.27 -10.15
C LEU A 447 6.47 8.75 -9.98
N ILE A 448 6.18 8.30 -8.77
CA ILE A 448 6.13 6.90 -8.39
C ILE A 448 4.68 6.54 -8.07
N THR A 449 4.15 5.52 -8.72
CA THR A 449 2.76 5.07 -8.52
C THR A 449 2.63 3.91 -7.55
N SER A 450 3.72 3.20 -7.26
CA SER A 450 3.73 2.11 -6.29
C SER A 450 5.15 1.77 -5.85
N VAL A 451 5.29 1.37 -4.60
CA VAL A 451 6.55 0.93 -3.98
C VAL A 451 6.30 -0.44 -3.34
N ALA A 452 7.22 -1.38 -3.57
CA ALA A 452 7.20 -2.66 -2.87
C ALA A 452 7.98 -2.57 -1.55
N GLU A 453 7.53 -3.28 -0.52
CA GLU A 453 8.08 -3.26 0.84
C GLU A 453 9.59 -3.59 0.94
N ASN A 454 10.15 -4.26 -0.06
CA ASN A 454 11.57 -4.61 -0.12
C ASN A 454 12.46 -3.57 -0.80
N GLY A 455 11.93 -2.38 -1.11
CA GLY A 455 12.69 -1.27 -1.70
C GLY A 455 12.75 -1.26 -3.23
N ASN A 456 11.96 -2.07 -3.92
CA ASN A 456 11.80 -1.96 -5.37
C ASN A 456 10.61 -1.04 -5.72
N TYR A 457 10.71 -0.31 -6.81
CA TYR A 457 9.75 0.74 -7.18
C TYR A 457 9.22 0.54 -8.59
N ALA A 458 7.95 0.84 -8.79
CA ALA A 458 7.38 1.10 -10.10
C ALA A 458 7.25 2.62 -10.30
N LEU A 459 7.87 3.11 -11.35
CA LEU A 459 7.75 4.48 -11.76
C LEU A 459 6.75 4.59 -12.90
N TYR A 460 5.95 5.63 -12.81
CA TYR A 460 5.14 6.11 -13.90
C TYR A 460 5.68 7.46 -14.33
N GLN A 461 6.18 7.55 -15.52
CA GLN A 461 6.58 8.82 -16.12
C GLN A 461 5.63 9.15 -17.25
N THR A 462 4.95 10.30 -17.15
CA THR A 462 4.23 10.88 -18.28
C THR A 462 5.09 12.01 -18.86
N ASP A 463 5.24 12.06 -20.15
CA ASP A 463 5.91 13.18 -20.83
C ASP A 463 5.09 14.49 -20.76
N ASN A 464 3.88 14.45 -20.20
CA ASN A 464 2.94 15.58 -20.07
C ASN A 464 2.41 15.74 -18.65
N VAL A 465 3.25 16.21 -17.75
CA VAL A 465 2.84 16.65 -16.40
C VAL A 465 2.15 18.04 -16.44
N ASN A 466 2.21 18.78 -17.54
CA ASN A 466 1.74 20.18 -17.66
C ASN A 466 0.77 20.44 -18.84
N GLY A 467 0.09 19.43 -19.36
CA GLY A 467 -0.84 19.64 -20.48
C GLY A 467 -2.15 20.26 -20.02
N SER A 468 -2.46 21.48 -20.49
CA SER A 468 -3.81 22.04 -20.43
C SER A 468 -4.79 21.14 -21.21
N ASP A 469 -6.07 21.12 -20.80
CA ASP A 469 -7.13 20.27 -21.40
C ASP A 469 -7.28 20.36 -22.93
N GLU A 470 -6.73 21.39 -23.57
CA GLU A 470 -6.75 21.60 -25.01
C GLU A 470 -5.67 20.80 -25.76
N ASP A 471 -4.62 20.31 -25.08
CA ASP A 471 -3.49 19.57 -25.65
C ASP A 471 -3.52 18.04 -25.42
N LYS A 472 -4.65 17.48 -25.04
CA LYS A 472 -4.83 16.00 -24.90
C LYS A 472 -4.62 15.20 -26.18
N THR A 473 -4.18 15.84 -27.24
CA THR A 473 -3.86 15.21 -28.54
C THR A 473 -2.37 14.96 -28.75
N THR A 474 -1.49 15.36 -27.85
CA THR A 474 -0.06 15.09 -27.96
C THR A 474 0.29 13.74 -27.35
N GLU A 475 0.90 12.93 -28.15
CA GLU A 475 1.37 11.56 -27.98
C GLU A 475 2.28 11.46 -26.73
N GLY A 476 1.71 11.05 -25.59
CA GLY A 476 2.49 10.71 -24.39
C GLY A 476 2.99 9.27 -24.49
N THR A 477 4.29 9.08 -24.56
CA THR A 477 4.89 7.75 -24.39
C THR A 477 4.93 7.45 -22.90
N TYR A 478 4.15 6.48 -22.44
CA TYR A 478 4.18 6.05 -21.05
C TYR A 478 5.36 5.10 -20.85
N SER A 479 6.37 5.55 -20.12
CA SER A 479 7.52 4.75 -19.74
C SER A 479 7.35 4.24 -18.32
N TYR A 480 7.46 2.91 -18.13
CA TYR A 480 7.53 2.31 -16.81
C TYR A 480 8.99 2.09 -16.47
N ILE A 481 9.47 2.76 -15.44
CA ILE A 481 10.83 2.58 -14.95
C ILE A 481 10.72 1.70 -13.70
N PHE A 482 11.37 0.56 -13.72
CA PHE A 482 11.43 -0.33 -12.58
C PHE A 482 12.78 -0.17 -11.91
N TYR A 483 12.76 0.25 -10.67
CA TYR A 483 13.96 0.27 -9.86
C TYR A 483 14.04 -1.03 -9.06
N SER A 484 15.16 -1.70 -9.20
CA SER A 484 15.56 -2.72 -8.24
C SER A 484 16.71 -2.14 -7.43
N ASN A 485 16.53 -1.95 -6.15
CA ASN A 485 17.65 -1.68 -5.27
C ASN A 485 18.50 -2.94 -5.21
N ALA A 486 19.50 -3.03 -6.11
CA ALA A 486 20.36 -4.20 -6.25
C ALA A 486 21.16 -4.50 -4.97
N GLU A 487 21.25 -3.54 -4.06
CA GLU A 487 21.89 -3.75 -2.76
C GLU A 487 20.97 -4.43 -1.73
N SER A 488 19.64 -4.32 -1.87
CA SER A 488 18.69 -5.04 -1.01
C SER A 488 18.41 -6.47 -1.47
N SER A 489 18.69 -6.82 -2.72
CA SER A 489 18.46 -8.18 -3.27
C SER A 489 19.44 -9.25 -2.81
N GLY A 490 20.39 -8.88 -2.00
CA GLY A 490 21.36 -9.84 -1.46
C GLY A 490 21.21 -10.02 0.02
N ILE A 491 20.31 -10.84 0.46
CA ILE A 491 20.06 -11.31 1.82
C ILE A 491 18.87 -10.60 2.44
N SER A 492 17.68 -11.20 2.23
CA SER A 492 16.58 -11.06 3.17
C SER A 492 17.13 -11.09 4.59
N LYS A 493 16.84 -10.06 5.37
CA LYS A 493 17.08 -10.02 6.81
C LYS A 493 16.66 -11.36 7.40
N VAL A 494 17.59 -12.25 7.64
CA VAL A 494 17.32 -13.42 8.47
C VAL A 494 17.16 -12.88 9.87
N LEU A 495 15.90 -12.71 10.27
CA LEU A 495 15.51 -12.34 11.61
C LEU A 495 16.10 -13.31 12.63
N ALA A 496 16.54 -12.73 13.73
CA ALA A 496 16.81 -13.34 15.03
C ALA A 496 17.99 -14.30 15.15
N ASP A 497 19.15 -13.73 15.32
CA ASP A 497 20.03 -14.07 16.43
C ASP A 497 20.53 -12.73 17.01
N ASP A 498 20.46 -12.59 18.33
CA ASP A 498 20.77 -11.38 19.12
C ASP A 498 22.24 -10.90 19.03
N ASN A 499 22.86 -11.01 17.86
CA ASN A 499 24.24 -10.63 17.67
C ASN A 499 24.34 -9.43 16.71
N THR A 500 24.60 -8.25 17.25
CA THR A 500 25.00 -7.11 16.45
C THR A 500 26.37 -7.36 15.85
N ILE A 501 26.52 -7.20 14.54
CA ILE A 501 27.78 -7.30 13.82
C ILE A 501 28.22 -5.87 13.46
N ASP A 502 29.33 -5.41 14.06
CA ASP A 502 29.92 -4.10 13.77
C ASP A 502 31.20 -4.24 12.95
N TRP A 503 31.46 -3.27 12.08
CA TRP A 503 32.66 -3.19 11.25
C TRP A 503 33.31 -1.81 11.35
N ASP A 504 34.56 -1.73 11.78
CA ASP A 504 35.31 -0.48 11.96
C ASP A 504 36.29 -0.14 10.81
N GLY A 505 36.29 -0.93 9.73
CA GLY A 505 37.24 -0.83 8.62
C GLY A 505 38.40 -1.81 8.68
N ASN A 506 38.67 -2.45 9.82
CA ASN A 506 39.73 -3.42 10.02
C ASN A 506 39.32 -4.65 10.82
N GLU A 507 38.33 -4.54 11.68
CA GLU A 507 37.90 -5.61 12.57
C GLU A 507 36.38 -5.76 12.58
N VAL A 508 35.91 -7.00 12.51
CA VAL A 508 34.52 -7.35 12.76
C VAL A 508 34.35 -7.63 14.23
N THR A 509 33.39 -6.95 14.90
CA THR A 509 33.07 -7.17 16.31
C THR A 509 31.63 -7.63 16.50
N LEU A 510 31.39 -8.43 17.53
CA LEU A 510 30.09 -9.03 17.86
C LEU A 510 29.67 -8.67 19.28
N ALA A 511 28.38 -8.46 19.50
CA ALA A 511 27.82 -8.28 20.84
C ALA A 511 27.99 -9.56 21.69
N LYS A 512 27.83 -10.75 21.11
CA LYS A 512 28.03 -12.07 21.74
C LYS A 512 29.00 -12.91 20.95
N SER A 513 29.77 -13.79 21.62
CA SER A 513 30.68 -14.70 20.92
C SER A 513 29.94 -15.66 19.99
N ALA A 514 30.43 -15.78 18.75
CA ALA A 514 29.87 -16.66 17.74
C ALA A 514 30.95 -17.10 16.73
N ASP A 515 30.63 -18.02 15.84
CA ASP A 515 31.50 -18.39 14.72
C ASP A 515 31.38 -17.30 13.63
N ILE A 516 32.54 -16.76 13.22
CA ILE A 516 32.63 -15.77 12.15
C ILE A 516 33.31 -16.43 10.95
N THR A 517 32.75 -16.28 9.75
CA THR A 517 33.41 -16.67 8.49
C THR A 517 33.29 -15.52 7.49
N VAL A 518 34.42 -15.17 6.88
CA VAL A 518 34.52 -14.10 5.90
C VAL A 518 34.80 -14.69 4.53
N TYR A 519 34.03 -14.26 3.54
CA TYR A 519 34.12 -14.69 2.15
C TYR A 519 34.48 -13.51 1.24
N THR A 520 35.15 -13.79 0.14
CA THR A 520 35.24 -12.86 -0.98
C THR A 520 33.88 -12.71 -1.67
N ALA A 521 33.71 -11.71 -2.51
CA ALA A 521 32.53 -11.55 -3.39
C ALA A 521 32.29 -12.78 -4.31
N ALA A 522 33.35 -13.56 -4.60
CA ALA A 522 33.27 -14.79 -5.37
C ALA A 522 32.97 -16.05 -4.53
N GLY A 523 32.72 -15.91 -3.22
CA GLY A 523 32.34 -16.98 -2.31
C GLY A 523 33.53 -17.80 -1.73
N ALA A 524 34.78 -17.41 -1.98
CA ALA A 524 35.93 -18.05 -1.38
C ALA A 524 36.13 -17.60 0.08
N VAL A 525 36.38 -18.56 0.99
CA VAL A 525 36.65 -18.23 2.39
C VAL A 525 38.01 -17.51 2.52
N VAL A 526 37.99 -16.33 3.12
CA VAL A 526 39.16 -15.50 3.39
C VAL A 526 39.67 -15.75 4.80
N LYS A 527 38.78 -15.80 5.77
CA LYS A 527 39.10 -15.98 7.18
C LYS A 527 37.93 -16.60 7.93
N SER A 528 38.20 -17.39 8.95
CA SER A 528 37.17 -17.96 9.82
C SER A 528 37.71 -18.14 11.23
N ALA A 529 36.86 -17.88 12.22
CA ALA A 529 37.15 -18.12 13.63
C ALA A 529 35.89 -18.63 14.35
N LYS A 530 36.07 -19.50 15.35
CA LYS A 530 34.96 -20.08 16.10
C LYS A 530 34.86 -19.50 17.49
N ASN A 531 33.64 -19.23 17.92
CA ASN A 531 33.29 -18.75 19.25
C ASN A 531 34.09 -17.51 19.70
N VAL A 532 34.23 -16.53 18.79
CA VAL A 532 34.98 -15.30 19.04
C VAL A 532 34.03 -14.11 19.10
N LYS A 533 34.45 -13.01 19.77
CA LYS A 533 33.76 -11.72 19.78
C LYS A 533 34.27 -10.78 18.71
N SER A 534 35.46 -11.04 18.15
CA SER A 534 35.97 -10.22 17.07
C SER A 534 36.85 -11.04 16.12
N LEU A 535 36.99 -10.54 14.88
CA LEU A 535 37.85 -11.10 13.84
C LEU A 535 38.48 -9.95 13.04
N SER A 536 39.81 -9.81 13.22
CA SER A 536 40.56 -8.80 12.46
C SER A 536 40.78 -9.24 11.01
N LEU A 537 40.56 -8.31 10.10
CA LEU A 537 40.86 -8.41 8.67
C LEU A 537 41.98 -7.43 8.25
N ALA A 538 42.80 -6.96 9.21
CA ALA A 538 43.86 -5.98 8.93
C ALA A 538 44.85 -6.47 7.85
N ASP A 539 45.04 -7.77 7.74
CA ASP A 539 45.88 -8.46 6.76
C ASP A 539 45.20 -8.83 5.43
N ALA A 540 43.88 -8.60 5.32
CA ALA A 540 43.17 -8.86 4.08
C ALA A 540 43.38 -7.73 3.06
N ALA A 541 43.33 -8.01 1.78
CA ALA A 541 43.43 -7.01 0.71
C ALA A 541 42.24 -6.06 0.72
N HIS A 542 42.40 -4.87 0.14
CA HIS A 542 41.25 -4.00 -0.08
C HIS A 542 40.24 -4.66 -1.05
N GLY A 543 38.96 -4.64 -0.69
CA GLY A 543 37.92 -5.29 -1.49
C GLY A 543 36.59 -5.45 -0.75
N ILE A 544 35.65 -6.07 -1.44
CA ILE A 544 34.32 -6.38 -0.90
C ILE A 544 34.35 -7.78 -0.30
N TYR A 545 33.87 -7.90 0.94
CA TYR A 545 33.77 -9.15 1.67
C TYR A 545 32.39 -9.37 2.24
N LEU A 546 32.01 -10.63 2.41
CA LEU A 546 30.80 -11.06 3.09
C LEU A 546 31.17 -11.70 4.42
N VAL A 547 30.76 -11.12 5.52
CA VAL A 547 30.93 -11.64 6.87
C VAL A 547 29.69 -12.43 7.26
N LYS A 548 29.84 -13.72 7.58
CA LYS A 548 28.78 -14.60 8.04
C LYS A 548 28.94 -14.93 9.51
N VAL A 549 27.88 -14.73 10.29
CA VAL A 549 27.80 -15.06 11.73
C VAL A 549 26.48 -15.79 11.97
N GLY A 550 26.54 -17.11 12.22
CA GLY A 550 25.34 -17.93 12.33
C GLY A 550 24.51 -17.88 11.05
N LYS A 551 23.29 -17.35 11.16
CA LYS A 551 22.39 -17.09 10.03
C LYS A 551 22.50 -15.67 9.47
N GLN A 552 23.25 -14.80 10.13
CA GLN A 552 23.45 -13.42 9.68
C GLN A 552 24.60 -13.31 8.70
N ALA A 553 24.52 -12.37 7.78
CA ALA A 553 25.62 -11.98 6.91
C ALA A 553 25.65 -10.45 6.75
N LEU A 554 26.87 -9.88 6.77
CA LEU A 554 27.13 -8.46 6.59
C LEU A 554 28.09 -8.28 5.42
N LYS A 555 27.76 -7.43 4.45
CA LYS A 555 28.71 -6.97 3.42
C LYS A 555 29.57 -5.85 4.03
N ILE A 556 30.88 -6.01 3.92
CA ILE A 556 31.84 -5.01 4.33
C ILE A 556 32.72 -4.61 3.16
N VAL A 557 33.20 -3.37 3.19
CA VAL A 557 34.21 -2.85 2.26
C VAL A 557 35.46 -2.53 3.07
N LYS A 558 36.59 -3.10 2.68
CA LYS A 558 37.89 -2.83 3.27
C LYS A 558 38.73 -1.96 2.36
#